data_50438bc23c1bf07d59f827d5a46ab9c3
#
_entry.id   50438bc23c1bf07d59f827d5a46ab9c3
#
_cell.length_a   1.000
_cell.length_b   1.000
_cell.length_c   1.000
_cell.angle_alpha   90.00
_cell.angle_beta   90.00
_cell.angle_gamma   90.00
#
_symmetry.space_group_name_H-M   'P 1'
#
loop_
_entity.id
_entity.type
_entity.pdbx_description
1 polymer ?
#
loop_
_entity_poly.entity_id
_entity_poly.type
_entity_poly.pdbx_seq_one_letter_code
_entity_poly.pdbx_strand_id
1 'polypeptide(L)'
;MARQVLVTGATGTLGRKLVGAATAAGHNVRAMSRRSHVGYTGVHWAQGDLVANTGVDAAVEGVDVVVHCATQGTGDKDVTSTENLIAAARKAGVAHIVYVSIVGIDRIPLPYYKTKLRVERALEASRVGHTVLRATQFHNLIEMIFSIQRFSPLLCALGGVRFQPIDTRDVTSRLVELIDCEPAGRVADIGGPAVHTHAELACMYLAASGGRRPVVEVPVPGRIVAGYRTGANLAPDNPVGTIGFADYLAEIT
;
A
#
# COMPACT_ATOMS: atom_id res chain seq x y z
N MET A 1 24.06 1.11 5.80
CA MET A 1 24.26 0.91 7.27
C MET A 1 22.97 0.42 7.89
N ALA A 2 23.02 -0.40 8.94
CA ALA A 2 21.80 -0.82 9.66
C ALA A 2 21.10 0.39 10.27
N ARG A 3 19.81 0.60 9.96
CA ARG A 3 18.97 1.66 10.53
C ARG A 3 17.99 1.08 11.53
N GLN A 4 17.56 1.88 12.52
CA GLN A 4 16.43 1.57 13.39
C GLN A 4 15.13 1.94 12.67
N VAL A 5 14.35 0.96 12.28
CA VAL A 5 13.16 1.14 11.42
C VAL A 5 11.90 0.80 12.18
N LEU A 6 10.96 1.73 12.25
CA LEU A 6 9.60 1.46 12.72
C LEU A 6 8.68 1.16 11.52
N VAL A 7 8.02 0.02 11.54
CA VAL A 7 6.96 -0.31 10.57
C VAL A 7 5.60 -0.21 11.25
N THR A 8 4.80 0.78 10.88
CA THR A 8 3.40 0.85 11.32
C THR A 8 2.50 0.01 10.40
N GLY A 9 1.39 -0.49 10.91
CA GLY A 9 0.57 -1.44 10.15
C GLY A 9 1.30 -2.76 9.85
N ALA A 10 2.23 -3.16 10.70
CA ALA A 10 3.10 -4.32 10.54
C ALA A 10 2.36 -5.67 10.37
N THR A 11 1.11 -5.77 10.80
CA THR A 11 0.27 -6.97 10.64
C THR A 11 -0.56 -6.98 9.34
N GLY A 12 -0.54 -5.87 8.59
CA GLY A 12 -1.26 -5.73 7.32
C GLY A 12 -0.57 -6.45 6.16
N THR A 13 -1.22 -6.46 5.00
CA THR A 13 -0.77 -7.15 3.78
C THR A 13 0.65 -6.72 3.35
N LEU A 14 0.90 -5.43 3.30
CA LEU A 14 2.22 -4.88 2.94
C LEU A 14 3.18 -4.90 4.13
N GLY A 15 2.73 -4.42 5.30
CA GLY A 15 3.59 -4.25 6.48
C GLY A 15 4.24 -5.55 6.95
N ARG A 16 3.53 -6.67 6.90
CA ARG A 16 4.07 -7.99 7.28
C ARG A 16 5.22 -8.42 6.38
N LYS A 17 5.10 -8.20 5.07
CA LYS A 17 6.17 -8.51 4.11
C LYS A 17 7.36 -7.56 4.30
N LEU A 18 7.08 -6.29 4.56
CA LEU A 18 8.11 -5.28 4.78
C LEU A 18 8.93 -5.57 6.04
N VAL A 19 8.31 -5.99 7.14
CA VAL A 19 9.04 -6.38 8.37
C VAL A 19 10.08 -7.45 8.05
N GLY A 20 9.68 -8.52 7.34
CA GLY A 20 10.61 -9.59 6.94
C GLY A 20 11.72 -9.11 6.01
N ALA A 21 11.37 -8.34 4.98
CA ALA A 21 12.33 -7.88 3.98
C ALA A 21 13.34 -6.87 4.56
N ALA A 22 12.88 -5.92 5.39
CA ALA A 22 13.76 -4.95 6.03
C ALA A 22 14.70 -5.64 7.04
N THR A 23 14.23 -6.64 7.77
CA THR A 23 15.08 -7.46 8.66
C THR A 23 16.12 -8.24 7.85
N ALA A 24 15.72 -8.86 6.73
CA ALA A 24 16.63 -9.60 5.85
C ALA A 24 17.69 -8.67 5.19
N ALA A 25 17.35 -7.40 4.97
CA ALA A 25 18.28 -6.37 4.49
C ALA A 25 19.25 -5.87 5.60
N GLY A 26 19.13 -6.36 6.83
CA GLY A 26 20.03 -6.05 7.93
C GLY A 26 19.64 -4.84 8.77
N HIS A 27 18.40 -4.32 8.62
CA HIS A 27 17.89 -3.28 9.50
C HIS A 27 17.37 -3.83 10.83
N ASN A 28 17.41 -3.01 11.88
CA ASN A 28 16.80 -3.32 13.17
C ASN A 28 15.32 -2.89 13.12
N VAL A 29 14.42 -3.85 12.98
CA VAL A 29 13.01 -3.56 12.75
C VAL A 29 12.19 -3.62 14.03
N ARG A 30 11.48 -2.53 14.30
CA ARG A 30 10.40 -2.45 15.28
C ARG A 30 9.06 -2.49 14.56
N ALA A 31 8.26 -3.50 14.86
CA ALA A 31 6.93 -3.69 14.26
C ALA A 31 5.84 -3.16 15.20
N MET A 32 5.03 -2.20 14.74
CA MET A 32 3.95 -1.62 15.56
C MET A 32 2.62 -2.28 15.27
N SER A 33 1.92 -2.68 16.34
CA SER A 33 0.59 -3.27 16.27
C SER A 33 -0.27 -2.83 17.47
N ARG A 34 -1.59 -2.82 17.29
CA ARG A 34 -2.55 -2.55 18.36
C ARG A 34 -2.62 -3.68 19.40
N ARG A 35 -2.27 -4.89 18.99
CA ARG A 35 -2.25 -6.08 19.86
C ARG A 35 -0.79 -6.41 20.20
N SER A 36 -0.57 -6.95 21.40
CA SER A 36 0.71 -7.53 21.73
C SER A 36 0.97 -8.77 20.86
N HIS A 37 2.19 -8.90 20.37
CA HIS A 37 2.64 -10.08 19.64
C HIS A 37 3.81 -10.70 20.37
N VAL A 38 3.73 -12.03 20.59
CA VAL A 38 4.79 -12.83 21.19
C VAL A 38 5.22 -13.89 20.17
N GLY A 39 6.53 -14.06 19.98
CA GLY A 39 7.04 -15.23 19.24
C GLY A 39 7.55 -15.01 17.84
N TYR A 40 7.68 -13.79 17.34
CA TYR A 40 8.46 -13.55 16.12
C TYR A 40 9.94 -13.31 16.49
N THR A 41 10.79 -14.33 16.28
CA THR A 41 12.25 -14.23 16.49
C THR A 41 12.84 -13.12 15.61
N GLY A 42 13.63 -12.23 16.21
CA GLY A 42 14.35 -11.17 15.47
C GLY A 42 13.56 -9.89 15.17
N VAL A 43 12.31 -9.76 15.64
CA VAL A 43 11.49 -8.56 15.46
C VAL A 43 11.08 -8.01 16.84
N HIS A 44 11.37 -6.73 17.08
CA HIS A 44 10.88 -6.02 18.25
C HIS A 44 9.44 -5.52 18.02
N TRP A 45 8.49 -6.00 18.83
CA TRP A 45 7.11 -5.55 18.76
C TRP A 45 6.84 -4.38 19.70
N ALA A 46 6.31 -3.29 19.17
CA ALA A 46 5.77 -2.17 19.92
C ALA A 46 4.25 -2.22 19.93
N GLN A 47 3.64 -2.26 21.09
CA GLN A 47 2.18 -2.13 21.19
C GLN A 47 1.79 -0.66 21.18
N GLY A 48 0.87 -0.29 20.29
CA GLY A 48 0.35 1.07 20.24
C GLY A 48 -0.79 1.24 19.25
N ASP A 49 -1.58 2.28 19.47
CA ASP A 49 -2.69 2.69 18.61
C ASP A 49 -2.49 4.13 18.14
N LEU A 50 -2.29 4.30 16.84
CA LEU A 50 -2.08 5.60 16.20
C LEU A 50 -3.32 6.51 16.29
N VAL A 51 -4.53 5.93 16.27
CA VAL A 51 -5.77 6.73 16.38
C VAL A 51 -6.00 7.20 17.81
N ALA A 52 -5.84 6.28 18.76
CA ALA A 52 -5.97 6.59 20.19
C ALA A 52 -4.74 7.34 20.77
N ASN A 53 -3.68 7.49 19.99
CA ASN A 53 -2.40 8.08 20.39
C ASN A 53 -1.77 7.41 21.62
N THR A 54 -1.88 6.08 21.73
CA THR A 54 -1.31 5.31 22.85
C THR A 54 -0.12 4.50 22.40
N GLY A 55 0.98 4.53 23.18
CA GLY A 55 2.22 3.80 22.88
C GLY A 55 3.00 4.34 21.67
N VAL A 56 2.57 5.44 21.04
CA VAL A 56 3.20 5.99 19.81
C VAL A 56 4.57 6.60 20.13
N ASP A 57 4.67 7.40 21.19
CA ASP A 57 5.94 8.00 21.63
C ASP A 57 7.01 6.94 21.90
N ALA A 58 6.67 5.88 22.65
CA ALA A 58 7.57 4.78 22.90
C ALA A 58 7.95 3.98 21.65
N ALA A 59 7.02 3.88 20.70
CA ALA A 59 7.27 3.17 19.44
C ALA A 59 8.28 3.90 18.54
N VAL A 60 8.32 5.23 18.55
CA VAL A 60 9.24 6.04 17.73
C VAL A 60 10.56 6.36 18.41
N GLU A 61 10.72 6.08 19.69
CA GLU A 61 11.94 6.39 20.44
C GLU A 61 13.16 5.66 19.87
N GLY A 62 14.23 6.40 19.53
CA GLY A 62 15.46 5.88 18.96
C GLY A 62 15.31 5.32 17.54
N VAL A 63 14.26 5.69 16.80
CA VAL A 63 14.00 5.26 15.42
C VAL A 63 14.59 6.28 14.44
N ASP A 64 15.33 5.79 13.44
CA ASP A 64 15.86 6.61 12.35
C ASP A 64 14.81 6.85 11.27
N VAL A 65 14.11 5.78 10.87
CA VAL A 65 13.14 5.78 9.76
C VAL A 65 11.83 5.13 10.17
N VAL A 66 10.71 5.79 9.86
CA VAL A 66 9.37 5.19 9.98
C VAL A 66 8.84 4.84 8.61
N VAL A 67 8.44 3.59 8.39
CA VAL A 67 7.66 3.22 7.20
C VAL A 67 6.18 3.09 7.58
N HIS A 68 5.38 4.05 7.11
CA HIS A 68 3.98 4.17 7.48
C HIS A 68 3.08 3.40 6.50
N CYS A 69 2.73 2.16 6.89
CA CYS A 69 1.82 1.27 6.14
C CYS A 69 0.43 1.14 6.79
N ALA A 70 0.22 1.76 7.96
CA ALA A 70 -1.06 1.66 8.65
C ALA A 70 -2.15 2.41 7.87
N THR A 71 -3.33 1.78 7.72
CA THR A 71 -4.53 2.40 7.16
C THR A 71 -5.77 1.82 7.85
N GLN A 72 -6.79 2.64 8.00
CA GLN A 72 -8.10 2.29 8.58
C GLN A 72 -9.21 2.34 7.52
N GLY A 73 -8.86 2.64 6.27
CA GLY A 73 -9.80 2.79 5.16
C GLY A 73 -10.27 4.23 4.95
N THR A 74 -11.59 4.46 4.99
CA THR A 74 -12.16 5.78 4.74
C THR A 74 -12.36 6.58 6.03
N GLY A 75 -12.42 7.90 5.90
CA GLY A 75 -12.71 8.84 7.00
C GLY A 75 -11.46 9.45 7.61
N ASP A 76 -11.64 10.12 8.76
CA ASP A 76 -10.59 10.95 9.37
C ASP A 76 -9.53 10.15 10.14
N LYS A 77 -9.78 8.89 10.43
CA LYS A 77 -8.89 8.04 11.25
C LYS A 77 -7.47 7.91 10.69
N ASP A 78 -7.32 7.82 9.37
CA ASP A 78 -6.00 7.76 8.72
C ASP A 78 -5.26 9.09 8.87
N VAL A 79 -5.99 10.21 8.77
CA VAL A 79 -5.42 11.55 8.97
C VAL A 79 -4.97 11.72 10.42
N THR A 80 -5.87 11.45 11.38
CA THR A 80 -5.55 11.50 12.82
C THR A 80 -4.38 10.60 13.19
N SER A 81 -4.35 9.36 12.68
CA SER A 81 -3.23 8.41 12.87
C SER A 81 -1.91 9.00 12.40
N THR A 82 -1.92 9.65 11.23
CA THR A 82 -0.71 10.23 10.66
C THR A 82 -0.28 11.49 11.41
N GLU A 83 -1.21 12.34 11.82
CA GLU A 83 -0.91 13.53 12.62
C GLU A 83 -0.28 13.17 13.98
N ASN A 84 -0.82 12.15 14.65
CA ASN A 84 -0.25 11.61 15.89
C ASN A 84 1.16 11.03 15.66
N LEU A 85 1.36 10.27 14.57
CA LEU A 85 2.67 9.75 14.20
C LEU A 85 3.68 10.87 13.91
N ILE A 86 3.28 11.90 13.15
CA ILE A 86 4.12 13.07 12.83
C ILE A 86 4.53 13.80 14.12
N ALA A 87 3.59 14.02 15.04
CA ALA A 87 3.86 14.69 16.31
C ALA A 87 4.89 13.92 17.14
N ALA A 88 4.72 12.61 17.28
CA ALA A 88 5.63 11.74 18.00
C ALA A 88 7.00 11.65 17.29
N ALA A 89 7.05 11.48 15.98
CA ALA A 89 8.26 11.41 15.18
C ALA A 89 9.10 12.72 15.30
N ARG A 90 8.43 13.88 15.25
CA ARG A 90 9.11 15.18 15.44
C ARG A 90 9.69 15.32 16.84
N LYS A 91 8.96 14.90 17.87
CA LYS A 91 9.41 14.95 19.26
C LYS A 91 10.62 14.04 19.49
N ALA A 92 10.64 12.87 18.88
CA ALA A 92 11.71 11.88 18.97
C ALA A 92 12.90 12.18 18.04
N GLY A 93 12.81 13.17 17.15
CA GLY A 93 13.87 13.48 16.18
C GLY A 93 14.01 12.47 15.06
N VAL A 94 12.93 11.75 14.69
CA VAL A 94 12.93 10.83 13.54
C VAL A 94 13.30 11.59 12.27
N ALA A 95 14.32 11.11 11.57
CA ALA A 95 14.85 11.80 10.39
C ALA A 95 13.97 11.61 9.14
N HIS A 96 13.29 10.47 9.01
CA HIS A 96 12.62 10.12 7.77
C HIS A 96 11.31 9.34 8.00
N ILE A 97 10.21 9.77 7.36
CA ILE A 97 8.95 9.02 7.28
C ILE A 97 8.72 8.62 5.82
N VAL A 98 8.73 7.33 5.53
CA VAL A 98 8.36 6.77 4.22
C VAL A 98 6.88 6.39 4.26
N TYR A 99 6.07 6.96 3.37
CA TYR A 99 4.63 6.75 3.30
C TYR A 99 4.22 6.06 2.00
N VAL A 100 3.39 5.03 2.12
CA VAL A 100 2.85 4.29 0.96
C VAL A 100 1.49 4.84 0.58
N SER A 101 1.42 5.38 -0.63
CA SER A 101 0.23 5.99 -1.21
C SER A 101 -0.20 5.30 -2.50
N ILE A 102 -1.12 5.88 -3.24
CA ILE A 102 -1.76 5.25 -4.40
C ILE A 102 -1.66 6.16 -5.62
N VAL A 103 -1.37 5.58 -6.79
CA VAL A 103 -1.37 6.30 -8.07
C VAL A 103 -2.78 6.80 -8.40
N GLY A 104 -2.89 8.07 -8.77
CA GLY A 104 -4.13 8.70 -9.21
C GLY A 104 -5.06 9.22 -8.11
N ILE A 105 -4.61 9.28 -6.86
CA ILE A 105 -5.45 9.78 -5.74
C ILE A 105 -5.87 11.24 -5.87
N ASP A 106 -5.14 12.03 -6.64
CA ASP A 106 -5.42 13.43 -6.96
C ASP A 106 -6.37 13.61 -8.14
N ARG A 107 -6.60 12.57 -8.94
CA ARG A 107 -7.40 12.60 -10.17
C ARG A 107 -8.69 11.81 -10.10
N ILE A 108 -8.76 10.77 -9.25
CA ILE A 108 -9.93 9.90 -9.11
C ILE A 108 -10.66 10.24 -7.82
N PRO A 109 -11.92 10.73 -7.86
CA PRO A 109 -12.64 11.24 -6.69
C PRO A 109 -13.21 10.14 -5.79
N LEU A 110 -12.45 9.08 -5.52
CA LEU A 110 -12.82 8.01 -4.61
C LEU A 110 -12.65 8.50 -3.15
N PRO A 111 -13.62 8.29 -2.24
CA PRO A 111 -13.53 8.76 -0.84
C PRO A 111 -12.22 8.34 -0.16
N TYR A 112 -11.81 7.10 -0.31
CA TYR A 112 -10.55 6.59 0.23
C TYR A 112 -9.32 7.35 -0.33
N TYR A 113 -9.32 7.70 -1.61
CA TYR A 113 -8.25 8.46 -2.25
C TYR A 113 -8.14 9.88 -1.70
N LYS A 114 -9.28 10.52 -1.43
CA LYS A 114 -9.30 11.84 -0.79
C LYS A 114 -8.67 11.81 0.61
N THR A 115 -8.91 10.74 1.37
CA THR A 115 -8.27 10.54 2.68
C THR A 115 -6.76 10.38 2.53
N LYS A 116 -6.30 9.54 1.61
CA LYS A 116 -4.87 9.36 1.32
C LYS A 116 -4.19 10.66 0.89
N LEU A 117 -4.82 11.47 0.06
CA LEU A 117 -4.30 12.77 -0.36
C LEU A 117 -4.19 13.76 0.80
N ARG A 118 -5.12 13.72 1.77
CA ARG A 118 -5.02 14.53 3.00
C ARG A 118 -3.82 14.10 3.85
N VAL A 119 -3.54 12.80 3.92
CA VAL A 119 -2.35 12.26 4.60
C VAL A 119 -1.06 12.74 3.94
N GLU A 120 -0.96 12.69 2.61
CA GLU A 120 0.21 13.23 1.89
C GLU A 120 0.43 14.72 2.25
N ARG A 121 -0.63 15.53 2.20
CA ARG A 121 -0.56 16.95 2.55
C ARG A 121 -0.16 17.20 4.00
N ALA A 122 -0.59 16.36 4.94
CA ALA A 122 -0.18 16.46 6.33
C ALA A 122 1.33 16.18 6.49
N LEU A 123 1.87 15.20 5.77
CA LEU A 123 3.31 14.93 5.73
C LEU A 123 4.10 16.09 5.12
N GLU A 124 3.68 16.63 3.98
CA GLU A 124 4.31 17.80 3.34
C GLU A 124 4.33 19.02 4.29
N ALA A 125 3.22 19.29 4.99
CA ALA A 125 3.12 20.42 5.93
C ALA A 125 3.91 20.21 7.22
N SER A 126 4.29 18.98 7.56
CA SER A 126 4.86 18.61 8.86
C SER A 126 6.28 19.11 9.12
N ARG A 127 7.04 19.44 8.09
CA ARG A 127 8.49 19.73 8.11
C ARG A 127 9.37 18.57 8.64
N VAL A 128 8.81 17.38 8.85
CA VAL A 128 9.60 16.16 9.08
C VAL A 128 10.08 15.65 7.73
N GLY A 129 11.31 15.16 7.66
CA GLY A 129 11.82 14.54 6.44
C GLY A 129 10.89 13.40 6.00
N HIS A 130 10.42 13.42 4.77
CA HIS A 130 9.49 12.40 4.31
C HIS A 130 9.74 11.99 2.86
N THR A 131 9.28 10.78 2.52
CA THR A 131 9.19 10.28 1.15
C THR A 131 7.82 9.64 0.94
N VAL A 132 7.12 10.07 -0.10
CA VAL A 132 5.84 9.51 -0.52
C VAL A 132 6.06 8.65 -1.75
N LEU A 133 5.76 7.36 -1.63
CA LEU A 133 5.76 6.39 -2.72
C LEU A 133 4.31 6.07 -3.10
N ARG A 134 3.88 6.42 -4.30
CA ARG A 134 2.60 6.00 -4.84
C ARG A 134 2.79 4.72 -5.66
N ALA A 135 2.04 3.69 -5.34
CA ALA A 135 1.99 2.43 -6.07
C ALA A 135 0.63 2.26 -6.76
N THR A 136 0.60 1.51 -7.85
CA THR A 136 -0.64 1.08 -8.48
C THR A 136 -1.37 0.03 -7.62
N GLN A 137 -2.51 -0.47 -8.06
CA GLN A 137 -3.35 -1.39 -7.30
C GLN A 137 -2.63 -2.72 -7.04
N PHE A 138 -2.66 -3.19 -5.79
CA PHE A 138 -2.04 -4.47 -5.43
C PHE A 138 -2.81 -5.65 -6.03
N HIS A 139 -2.12 -6.72 -6.37
CA HIS A 139 -2.71 -7.96 -6.89
C HIS A 139 -3.86 -8.50 -6.03
N ASN A 140 -3.66 -8.54 -4.71
CA ASN A 140 -4.68 -9.03 -3.78
C ASN A 140 -5.96 -8.17 -3.77
N LEU A 141 -5.88 -6.88 -4.11
CA LEU A 141 -7.07 -6.04 -4.26
C LEU A 141 -7.86 -6.44 -5.51
N ILE A 142 -7.17 -6.68 -6.62
CA ILE A 142 -7.80 -7.12 -7.88
C ILE A 142 -8.45 -8.50 -7.72
N GLU A 143 -7.72 -9.44 -7.10
CA GLU A 143 -8.22 -10.77 -6.75
C GLU A 143 -9.50 -10.67 -5.88
N MET A 144 -9.46 -9.85 -4.83
CA MET A 144 -10.62 -9.63 -3.93
C MET A 144 -11.85 -9.12 -4.70
N ILE A 145 -11.69 -8.20 -5.65
CA ILE A 145 -12.80 -7.66 -6.47
C ILE A 145 -13.51 -8.78 -7.25
N PHE A 146 -12.77 -9.78 -7.71
CA PHE A 146 -13.36 -10.92 -8.41
C PHE A 146 -13.88 -11.99 -7.45
N SER A 147 -13.17 -12.24 -6.34
CA SER A 147 -13.55 -13.27 -5.36
C SER A 147 -14.88 -12.97 -4.67
N ILE A 148 -15.24 -11.72 -4.44
CA ILE A 148 -16.56 -11.35 -3.89
C ILE A 148 -17.72 -11.73 -4.83
N GLN A 149 -17.46 -11.95 -6.12
CA GLN A 149 -18.43 -12.36 -7.12
C GLN A 149 -18.49 -13.91 -7.29
N ARG A 150 -17.86 -14.69 -6.39
CA ARG A 150 -17.71 -16.16 -6.55
C ARG A 150 -19.03 -16.93 -6.74
N PHE A 151 -20.14 -16.41 -6.23
CA PHE A 151 -21.46 -17.03 -6.35
C PHE A 151 -22.31 -16.47 -7.51
N SER A 152 -21.80 -15.49 -8.26
CA SER A 152 -22.50 -14.96 -9.43
C SER A 152 -22.40 -15.93 -10.61
N PRO A 153 -23.44 -16.09 -11.43
CA PRO A 153 -23.40 -16.92 -12.64
C PRO A 153 -22.48 -16.33 -13.74
N LEU A 154 -22.11 -15.08 -13.63
CA LEU A 154 -21.19 -14.39 -14.51
C LEU A 154 -20.19 -13.57 -13.71
N LEU A 155 -19.07 -13.17 -14.33
CA LEU A 155 -18.08 -12.31 -13.72
C LEU A 155 -18.12 -10.92 -14.39
N CYS A 156 -18.48 -9.90 -13.62
CA CYS A 156 -18.55 -8.52 -14.12
C CYS A 156 -17.17 -7.87 -14.13
N ALA A 157 -16.82 -7.25 -15.23
CA ALA A 157 -15.68 -6.36 -15.37
C ALA A 157 -16.15 -4.94 -15.73
N LEU A 158 -15.42 -3.92 -15.29
CA LEU A 158 -15.72 -2.52 -15.61
C LEU A 158 -15.28 -2.22 -17.04
N GLY A 159 -16.23 -1.91 -17.93
CA GLY A 159 -15.98 -1.64 -19.32
C GLY A 159 -15.09 -0.39 -19.54
N GLY A 160 -14.03 -0.56 -20.34
CA GLY A 160 -13.07 0.48 -20.67
C GLY A 160 -12.13 0.89 -19.53
N VAL A 161 -12.11 0.17 -18.42
CA VAL A 161 -11.17 0.41 -17.30
C VAL A 161 -9.95 -0.49 -17.45
N ARG A 162 -8.78 0.10 -17.17
CA ARG A 162 -7.49 -0.61 -17.14
C ARG A 162 -6.86 -0.51 -15.79
N PHE A 163 -6.11 -1.53 -15.41
CA PHE A 163 -5.28 -1.60 -14.21
C PHE A 163 -3.86 -2.02 -14.57
N GLN A 164 -2.93 -1.68 -13.71
CA GLN A 164 -1.53 -2.11 -13.77
C GLN A 164 -1.16 -2.73 -12.42
N PRO A 165 -1.68 -3.94 -12.11
CA PRO A 165 -1.54 -4.52 -10.79
C PRO A 165 -0.07 -4.77 -10.45
N ILE A 166 0.31 -4.47 -9.19
CA ILE A 166 1.67 -4.65 -8.66
C ILE A 166 1.67 -5.63 -7.49
N ASP A 167 2.69 -6.48 -7.41
CA ASP A 167 2.86 -7.34 -6.25
C ASP A 167 3.36 -6.55 -5.04
N THR A 168 2.87 -6.90 -3.86
CA THR A 168 3.32 -6.29 -2.62
C THR A 168 4.79 -6.59 -2.31
N ARG A 169 5.38 -7.64 -2.88
CA ARG A 169 6.83 -7.94 -2.80
C ARG A 169 7.64 -6.90 -3.55
N ASP A 170 7.23 -6.52 -4.76
CA ASP A 170 7.91 -5.49 -5.56
C ASP A 170 7.84 -4.12 -4.84
N VAL A 171 6.66 -3.77 -4.29
CA VAL A 171 6.52 -2.55 -3.47
C VAL A 171 7.40 -2.62 -2.22
N THR A 172 7.48 -3.77 -1.56
CA THR A 172 8.32 -3.98 -0.38
C THR A 172 9.79 -3.78 -0.71
N SER A 173 10.28 -4.32 -1.83
CA SER A 173 11.66 -4.14 -2.28
C SER A 173 11.97 -2.65 -2.47
N ARG A 174 11.06 -1.91 -3.12
CA ARG A 174 11.23 -0.46 -3.28
C ARG A 174 11.22 0.30 -1.95
N LEU A 175 10.39 -0.12 -0.99
CA LEU A 175 10.37 0.50 0.35
C LEU A 175 11.66 0.25 1.11
N VAL A 176 12.26 -0.95 1.00
CA VAL A 176 13.57 -1.25 1.62
C VAL A 176 14.66 -0.33 1.05
N GLU A 177 14.70 -0.11 -0.26
CA GLU A 177 15.62 0.86 -0.86
C GLU A 177 15.41 2.28 -0.30
N LEU A 178 14.15 2.71 -0.14
CA LEU A 178 13.83 4.04 0.38
C LEU A 178 14.18 4.21 1.87
N ILE A 179 14.28 3.12 2.64
CA ILE A 179 14.79 3.16 4.02
C ILE A 179 16.24 3.66 4.04
N ASP A 180 17.06 3.28 3.06
CA ASP A 180 18.47 3.68 2.97
C ASP A 180 18.70 5.07 2.35
N CYS A 181 17.66 5.64 1.72
CA CYS A 181 17.71 6.95 1.07
C CYS A 181 17.47 8.10 2.06
N GLU A 182 17.90 9.29 1.68
CA GLU A 182 17.49 10.53 2.33
C GLU A 182 16.04 10.90 1.95
N PRO A 183 15.34 11.70 2.78
CA PRO A 183 14.00 12.19 2.46
C PRO A 183 13.97 12.91 1.10
N ALA A 184 13.06 12.49 0.21
CA ALA A 184 13.01 12.98 -1.18
C ALA A 184 11.66 13.61 -1.56
N GLY A 185 10.75 13.83 -0.59
CA GLY A 185 9.38 14.27 -0.90
C GLY A 185 8.62 13.22 -1.71
N ARG A 186 7.89 13.62 -2.74
CA ARG A 186 7.22 12.65 -3.61
C ARG A 186 8.21 12.10 -4.65
N VAL A 187 8.40 10.79 -4.64
CA VAL A 187 9.20 10.07 -5.64
C VAL A 187 8.32 9.60 -6.81
N ALA A 188 8.95 9.07 -7.87
CA ALA A 188 8.24 8.54 -9.03
C ALA A 188 7.23 7.46 -8.63
N ASP A 189 6.05 7.53 -9.23
CA ASP A 189 4.98 6.53 -9.06
C ASP A 189 5.48 5.18 -9.61
N ILE A 190 5.10 4.05 -8.97
CA ILE A 190 5.49 2.72 -9.42
C ILE A 190 4.28 1.89 -9.84
N GLY A 191 4.46 1.07 -10.89
CA GLY A 191 3.43 0.17 -11.39
C GLY A 191 3.92 -1.26 -11.55
N GLY A 192 2.95 -2.18 -11.65
CA GLY A 192 3.23 -3.58 -12.01
C GLY A 192 3.79 -3.73 -13.42
N PRO A 193 4.20 -4.93 -13.82
CA PRO A 193 4.93 -5.17 -15.07
C PRO A 193 4.09 -4.91 -16.33
N ALA A 194 2.76 -5.02 -16.25
CA ALA A 194 1.89 -4.90 -17.41
C ALA A 194 0.56 -4.20 -17.09
N VAL A 195 0.03 -3.50 -18.09
CA VAL A 195 -1.30 -2.89 -18.05
C VAL A 195 -2.28 -3.86 -18.68
N HIS A 196 -3.38 -4.13 -17.99
CA HIS A 196 -4.46 -5.01 -18.44
C HIS A 196 -5.80 -4.30 -18.39
N THR A 197 -6.72 -4.66 -19.26
CA THR A 197 -8.14 -4.33 -19.10
C THR A 197 -8.71 -5.08 -17.90
N HIS A 198 -9.78 -4.56 -17.30
CA HIS A 198 -10.43 -5.26 -16.19
C HIS A 198 -11.00 -6.62 -16.62
N ALA A 199 -11.42 -6.75 -17.91
CA ALA A 199 -11.88 -8.01 -18.47
C ALA A 199 -10.75 -9.04 -18.63
N GLU A 200 -9.56 -8.64 -19.08
CA GLU A 200 -8.39 -9.54 -19.13
C GLU A 200 -8.01 -10.06 -17.75
N LEU A 201 -8.00 -9.20 -16.72
CA LEU A 201 -7.74 -9.62 -15.34
C LEU A 201 -8.82 -10.59 -14.82
N ALA A 202 -10.09 -10.38 -15.20
CA ALA A 202 -11.17 -11.30 -14.88
C ALA A 202 -10.98 -12.68 -15.53
N CYS A 203 -10.55 -12.71 -16.80
CA CYS A 203 -10.21 -13.96 -17.51
C CYS A 203 -9.04 -14.70 -16.84
N MET A 204 -7.96 -13.98 -16.46
CA MET A 204 -6.83 -14.56 -15.73
C MET A 204 -7.27 -15.16 -14.39
N TYR A 205 -8.12 -14.44 -13.63
CA TYR A 205 -8.67 -14.93 -12.37
C TYR A 205 -9.50 -16.22 -12.55
N LEU A 206 -10.36 -16.27 -13.58
CA LEU A 206 -11.15 -17.47 -13.87
C LEU A 206 -10.28 -18.64 -14.30
N ALA A 207 -9.28 -18.40 -15.14
CA ALA A 207 -8.36 -19.45 -15.59
C ALA A 207 -7.63 -20.08 -14.40
N ALA A 208 -7.12 -19.29 -13.47
CA ALA A 208 -6.43 -19.75 -12.26
C ALA A 208 -7.38 -20.50 -11.30
N SER A 209 -8.60 -20.00 -11.10
CA SER A 209 -9.58 -20.61 -10.19
C SER A 209 -10.35 -21.79 -10.79
N GLY A 210 -10.05 -22.23 -12.02
CA GLY A 210 -10.80 -23.28 -12.74
C GLY A 210 -12.25 -22.89 -13.11
N GLY A 211 -12.58 -21.60 -13.03
CA GLY A 211 -13.91 -21.08 -13.32
C GLY A 211 -14.22 -21.04 -14.82
N ARG A 212 -15.47 -21.31 -15.20
CA ARG A 212 -15.94 -21.31 -16.59
C ARG A 212 -17.07 -20.31 -16.86
N ARG A 213 -17.26 -19.37 -15.94
CA ARG A 213 -18.30 -18.35 -16.05
C ARG A 213 -17.98 -17.34 -17.16
N PRO A 214 -18.98 -16.80 -17.86
CA PRO A 214 -18.75 -15.73 -18.83
C PRO A 214 -18.27 -14.44 -18.12
N VAL A 215 -17.30 -13.77 -18.71
CA VAL A 215 -16.89 -12.42 -18.31
C VAL A 215 -17.71 -11.42 -19.10
N VAL A 216 -18.37 -10.48 -18.40
CA VAL A 216 -19.21 -9.46 -19.01
C VAL A 216 -18.70 -8.08 -18.64
N GLU A 217 -18.39 -7.26 -19.64
CA GLU A 217 -18.07 -5.87 -19.43
C GLU A 217 -19.32 -5.03 -19.16
N VAL A 218 -19.34 -4.36 -18.01
CA VAL A 218 -20.46 -3.51 -17.58
C VAL A 218 -20.07 -2.05 -17.73
N PRO A 219 -20.84 -1.25 -18.50
CA PRO A 219 -20.61 0.18 -18.65
C PRO A 219 -21.15 0.93 -17.43
N VAL A 220 -20.36 0.99 -16.35
CA VAL A 220 -20.75 1.72 -15.14
C VAL A 220 -20.51 3.22 -15.33
N PRO A 221 -21.55 4.07 -15.18
CA PRO A 221 -21.41 5.52 -15.24
C PRO A 221 -20.83 6.09 -13.94
N GLY A 222 -20.39 7.35 -13.99
CA GLY A 222 -19.99 8.10 -12.81
C GLY A 222 -18.52 8.55 -12.82
N ARG A 223 -18.25 9.62 -12.06
CA ARG A 223 -16.97 10.33 -12.06
C ARG A 223 -15.78 9.46 -11.61
N ILE A 224 -16.02 8.49 -10.73
CA ILE A 224 -14.96 7.57 -10.23
C ILE A 224 -14.53 6.69 -11.41
N VAL A 225 -15.46 5.99 -12.05
CA VAL A 225 -15.14 5.09 -13.17
C VAL A 225 -14.58 5.88 -14.37
N ALA A 226 -15.11 7.08 -14.62
CA ALA A 226 -14.55 7.97 -15.63
C ALA A 226 -13.07 8.29 -15.35
N GLY A 227 -12.69 8.53 -14.10
CA GLY A 227 -11.30 8.73 -13.69
C GLY A 227 -10.41 7.50 -13.95
N TYR A 228 -10.92 6.29 -13.70
CA TYR A 228 -10.17 5.06 -14.04
C TYR A 228 -10.04 4.87 -15.56
N ARG A 229 -11.08 5.21 -16.35
CA ARG A 229 -11.02 5.11 -17.82
C ARG A 229 -9.96 6.01 -18.45
N THR A 230 -9.62 7.14 -17.82
CA THR A 230 -8.52 8.00 -18.31
C THR A 230 -7.13 7.39 -18.08
N GLY A 231 -7.03 6.28 -17.36
CA GLY A 231 -5.75 5.69 -16.97
C GLY A 231 -5.05 6.45 -15.84
N ALA A 232 -5.77 7.29 -15.09
CA ALA A 232 -5.20 8.05 -13.98
C ALA A 232 -4.57 7.19 -12.87
N ASN A 233 -4.95 5.91 -12.80
CA ASN A 233 -4.46 4.90 -11.86
C ASN A 233 -3.26 4.09 -12.37
N LEU A 234 -2.70 4.44 -13.52
CA LEU A 234 -1.59 3.73 -14.16
C LEU A 234 -0.28 4.51 -14.00
N ALA A 235 0.83 3.79 -14.00
CA ALA A 235 2.21 4.30 -14.01
C ALA A 235 3.02 3.58 -15.11
N PRO A 236 2.63 3.71 -16.38
CA PRO A 236 3.23 2.94 -17.48
C PRO A 236 4.69 3.32 -17.74
N ASP A 237 5.09 4.53 -17.38
CA ASP A 237 6.45 5.03 -17.57
C ASP A 237 7.45 4.48 -16.52
N ASN A 238 6.95 3.82 -15.46
CA ASN A 238 7.78 3.24 -14.39
C ASN A 238 7.25 1.87 -13.94
N PRO A 239 7.26 0.85 -14.81
CA PRO A 239 6.80 -0.49 -14.52
C PRO A 239 7.87 -1.29 -13.78
N VAL A 240 8.12 -0.97 -12.52
CA VAL A 240 9.16 -1.62 -11.68
C VAL A 240 8.77 -3.00 -11.16
N GLY A 241 7.49 -3.35 -11.22
CA GLY A 241 7.00 -4.66 -10.81
C GLY A 241 7.58 -5.77 -11.71
N THR A 242 7.95 -6.88 -11.09
CA THR A 242 8.51 -8.07 -11.78
C THR A 242 7.55 -9.25 -11.77
N ILE A 243 6.62 -9.28 -10.81
CA ILE A 243 5.66 -10.37 -10.63
C ILE A 243 4.34 -9.98 -11.30
N GLY A 244 3.94 -10.77 -12.31
CA GLY A 244 2.68 -10.58 -13.02
C GLY A 244 1.46 -11.03 -12.22
N PHE A 245 0.26 -10.58 -12.63
CA PHE A 245 -0.98 -10.98 -11.95
C PHE A 245 -1.26 -12.48 -12.11
N ALA A 246 -0.91 -13.07 -13.25
CA ALA A 246 -1.04 -14.52 -13.49
C ALA A 246 -0.11 -15.33 -12.57
N ASP A 247 1.13 -14.86 -12.38
CA ASP A 247 2.10 -15.52 -11.49
C ASP A 247 1.62 -15.47 -10.04
N TYR A 248 1.13 -14.31 -9.59
CA TYR A 248 0.52 -14.16 -8.28
C TYR A 248 -0.66 -15.11 -8.07
N LEU A 249 -1.56 -15.24 -9.06
CA LEU A 249 -2.71 -16.14 -8.97
C LEU A 249 -2.28 -17.62 -8.87
N ALA A 250 -1.25 -18.02 -9.61
CA ALA A 250 -0.72 -19.38 -9.56
C ALA A 250 -0.14 -19.77 -8.19
N GLU A 251 0.29 -18.80 -7.38
CA GLU A 251 0.81 -19.05 -6.03
C GLU A 251 -0.29 -19.22 -4.97
N ILE A 252 -1.52 -18.74 -5.21
CA ILE A 252 -2.60 -18.73 -4.22
C ILE A 252 -3.74 -19.69 -4.52
N THR A 253 -3.74 -20.34 -5.69
CA THR A 253 -4.71 -21.36 -6.12
C THR A 253 -4.11 -22.76 -6.09
#